data_5a45aec62be5a50c882eb85e30553848
#
_entry.id   5a45aec62be5a50c882eb85e30553848
#
_cell.length_a   1.000
_cell.length_b   1.000
_cell.length_c   1.000
_cell.angle_alpha   90.00
_cell.angle_beta   90.00
_cell.angle_gamma   90.00
#
_symmetry.space_group_name_H-M   'P 1'
#
loop_
_entity.id
_entity.type
_entity.pdbx_description
1 polymer ?
#
loop_
_entity_poly.entity_id
_entity_poly.type
_entity_poly.pdbx_seq_one_letter_code
_entity_poly.pdbx_strand_id
1 'polypeptide(L)'
;GKKGKPVSMKFAELLQKDGSLYLANLRTAQVTDIYTPAEDGDFSWQPRFVYHGFRFVEVSGLDYKPELSAFTGHVIYDEMATTGRFETSNPLVNQIHKNSYWGIRSNYRGMPTDCPQRDERLGWLGDRATGAYGEAFIFNNAQLYNKWLQDIEDSMSPEGSISDVSPNYWTIYADDVTWPSAFFYVADMLYRQFGDDSAIRAHYPAMKRWMAHMEEATMKDYIMTKDQYGDWCMPPESQELIHSKDPARKTDGAILSTTVYYDLLNKMIGFARICGQDADISGYESLAAKIKAAYNAKFFNKETAEYGNNTVTANILSLRLGLVPEGYEGKVFSNIVKKTEEDFNGHVSTGVLGIQHLMRGLTEYGRVDMAYKILTNETYPSWGYMIKNGATTIWELWNGDTADPAMNSANHVMLLGDLLIWYYEDLAGIKCAPDAVGFKKLVMEPVFPDGLDEVSASYGSVYGEIK
;
A
#
# COMPACT_ATOMS: atom_id res chain seq x y z
N GLY A 1 -36.54 -24.25 6.75
CA GLY A 1 -36.54 -24.39 5.29
C GLY A 1 -37.43 -25.51 4.77
N LYS A 2 -37.64 -25.50 3.46
CA LYS A 2 -38.42 -26.55 2.78
C LYS A 2 -37.54 -27.39 1.88
N LYS A 3 -37.76 -28.70 1.87
CA LYS A 3 -37.04 -29.66 1.05
C LYS A 3 -37.01 -29.23 -0.42
N GLY A 4 -35.80 -29.21 -1.00
CA GLY A 4 -35.58 -28.89 -2.40
C GLY A 4 -35.78 -27.42 -2.78
N LYS A 5 -36.15 -26.54 -1.84
CA LYS A 5 -36.29 -25.09 -2.10
C LYS A 5 -35.00 -24.38 -1.78
N PRO A 6 -34.30 -23.83 -2.78
CA PRO A 6 -33.00 -23.17 -2.53
C PRO A 6 -33.18 -21.86 -1.75
N VAL A 7 -32.29 -21.62 -0.81
CA VAL A 7 -32.07 -20.32 -0.13
C VAL A 7 -30.77 -19.75 -0.66
N SER A 8 -30.82 -18.52 -1.15
CA SER A 8 -29.68 -17.83 -1.73
C SER A 8 -29.23 -16.64 -0.87
N MET A 9 -27.97 -16.50 -0.66
CA MET A 9 -27.31 -15.33 -0.05
C MET A 9 -26.39 -14.69 -1.08
N LYS A 10 -26.66 -13.43 -1.42
CA LYS A 10 -25.84 -12.64 -2.33
C LYS A 10 -25.18 -11.49 -1.56
N PHE A 11 -23.92 -11.24 -1.80
CA PHE A 11 -23.10 -10.32 -1.01
C PHE A 11 -22.67 -9.12 -1.83
N ALA A 12 -22.56 -7.95 -1.20
CA ALA A 12 -22.04 -6.73 -1.81
C ALA A 12 -21.42 -5.78 -0.78
N GLU A 13 -20.50 -4.93 -1.23
CA GLU A 13 -19.88 -3.88 -0.42
C GLU A 13 -20.76 -2.64 -0.31
N LEU A 14 -21.53 -2.34 -1.34
CA LEU A 14 -22.27 -1.10 -1.53
C LEU A 14 -23.73 -1.38 -1.88
N LEU A 15 -24.57 -0.37 -1.66
CA LEU A 15 -25.97 -0.36 -2.10
C LEU A 15 -26.17 0.68 -3.20
N GLN A 16 -27.12 0.42 -4.07
CA GLN A 16 -27.66 1.41 -4.98
C GLN A 16 -28.58 2.41 -4.25
N LYS A 17 -28.94 3.50 -4.89
CA LYS A 17 -29.81 4.53 -4.31
C LYS A 17 -31.20 4.02 -3.88
N ASP A 18 -31.69 2.97 -4.53
CA ASP A 18 -32.95 2.31 -4.21
C ASP A 18 -32.86 1.26 -3.08
N GLY A 19 -31.63 1.06 -2.53
CA GLY A 19 -31.35 0.08 -1.47
C GLY A 19 -31.04 -1.34 -1.97
N SER A 20 -31.08 -1.60 -3.26
CA SER A 20 -30.63 -2.87 -3.83
C SER A 20 -29.11 -3.01 -3.81
N LEU A 21 -28.61 -4.24 -3.93
CA LEU A 21 -27.17 -4.49 -3.94
C LEU A 21 -26.50 -3.87 -5.17
N TYR A 22 -25.39 -3.18 -4.95
CA TYR A 22 -24.52 -2.72 -6.02
C TYR A 22 -23.52 -3.80 -6.37
N LEU A 23 -23.56 -4.31 -7.59
CA LEU A 23 -22.79 -5.49 -8.03
C LEU A 23 -21.79 -5.19 -9.15
N ALA A 24 -21.83 -4.00 -9.73
CA ALA A 24 -20.98 -3.69 -10.89
C ALA A 24 -19.48 -3.76 -10.58
N ASN A 25 -19.07 -3.42 -9.34
CA ASN A 25 -17.67 -3.50 -8.90
C ASN A 25 -17.20 -4.93 -8.56
N LEU A 26 -18.08 -5.91 -8.62
CA LEU A 26 -17.71 -7.32 -8.45
C LEU A 26 -17.19 -7.95 -9.76
N ARG A 27 -17.34 -7.24 -10.88
CA ARG A 27 -16.95 -7.71 -12.23
C ARG A 27 -17.62 -9.05 -12.57
N THR A 28 -16.86 -10.11 -12.78
CA THR A 28 -17.39 -11.45 -13.12
C THR A 28 -17.69 -12.32 -11.90
N ALA A 29 -17.32 -11.88 -10.69
CA ALA A 29 -17.55 -12.65 -9.47
C ALA A 29 -19.03 -12.80 -9.15
N GLN A 30 -19.53 -14.02 -9.01
CA GLN A 30 -20.94 -14.31 -8.72
C GLN A 30 -21.33 -13.92 -7.29
N VAL A 31 -20.43 -14.01 -6.34
CA VAL A 31 -20.54 -13.65 -4.92
C VAL A 31 -21.92 -14.07 -4.34
N THR A 32 -22.29 -15.31 -4.59
CA THR A 32 -23.60 -15.86 -4.23
C THR A 32 -23.45 -17.29 -3.73
N ASP A 33 -23.94 -17.54 -2.51
CA ASP A 33 -24.00 -18.87 -1.93
C ASP A 33 -25.44 -19.39 -1.98
N ILE A 34 -25.62 -20.66 -2.31
CA ILE A 34 -26.95 -21.29 -2.42
C ILE A 34 -26.94 -22.55 -1.58
N TYR A 35 -27.91 -22.64 -0.67
CA TYR A 35 -28.16 -23.83 0.12
C TYR A 35 -29.52 -24.41 -0.21
N THR A 36 -29.58 -25.73 -0.52
CA THR A 36 -30.83 -26.44 -0.78
C THR A 36 -31.07 -27.47 0.31
N PRO A 37 -32.08 -27.29 1.20
CA PRO A 37 -32.40 -28.25 2.25
C PRO A 37 -32.76 -29.63 1.70
N ALA A 38 -32.23 -30.69 2.32
CA ALA A 38 -32.55 -32.09 1.97
C ALA A 38 -33.90 -32.54 2.52
N GLU A 39 -34.44 -31.87 3.56
CA GLU A 39 -35.70 -32.16 4.24
C GLU A 39 -36.36 -30.87 4.74
N ASP A 40 -37.62 -30.95 5.14
CA ASP A 40 -38.33 -29.83 5.79
C ASP A 40 -37.85 -29.66 7.23
N GLY A 41 -37.76 -28.45 7.72
CA GLY A 41 -37.42 -28.15 9.13
C GLY A 41 -36.45 -27.03 9.33
N ASP A 42 -35.90 -26.99 10.54
CA ASP A 42 -34.86 -26.04 10.92
C ASP A 42 -33.47 -26.60 10.58
N PHE A 43 -32.62 -25.73 10.07
CA PHE A 43 -31.26 -26.10 9.74
C PHE A 43 -30.27 -24.96 10.07
N SER A 44 -29.06 -25.32 10.32
CA SER A 44 -27.90 -24.39 10.39
C SER A 44 -26.92 -24.75 9.30
N TRP A 45 -26.48 -23.76 8.54
CA TRP A 45 -25.57 -23.96 7.43
C TRP A 45 -24.57 -22.80 7.33
N GLN A 46 -23.36 -23.13 6.91
CA GLN A 46 -22.34 -22.17 6.53
C GLN A 46 -21.59 -22.67 5.30
N PRO A 47 -21.11 -21.78 4.40
CA PRO A 47 -20.30 -22.18 3.27
C PRO A 47 -18.97 -22.77 3.71
N ARG A 48 -18.39 -23.64 2.88
CA ARG A 48 -17.06 -24.21 3.09
C ARG A 48 -16.15 -23.84 1.93
N PHE A 49 -14.88 -23.51 2.25
CA PHE A 49 -13.83 -23.19 1.27
C PHE A 49 -14.14 -21.97 0.38
N VAL A 50 -15.02 -21.09 0.82
CA VAL A 50 -15.35 -19.82 0.17
C VAL A 50 -15.44 -18.71 1.21
N TYR A 51 -15.07 -17.49 0.80
CA TYR A 51 -15.27 -16.28 1.58
C TYR A 51 -15.66 -15.12 0.68
N HIS A 52 -16.26 -14.10 1.27
CA HIS A 52 -16.71 -12.91 0.57
C HIS A 52 -16.26 -11.66 1.32
N GLY A 53 -15.86 -10.62 0.59
CA GLY A 53 -15.75 -9.26 1.12
C GLY A 53 -17.11 -8.59 0.96
N PHE A 54 -17.72 -8.14 2.06
CA PHE A 54 -19.06 -7.56 2.00
C PHE A 54 -19.41 -6.68 3.20
N ARG A 55 -20.40 -5.85 3.00
CA ARG A 55 -21.13 -5.11 4.05
C ARG A 55 -22.60 -5.44 4.10
N PHE A 56 -23.16 -5.90 2.98
CA PHE A 56 -24.58 -6.17 2.79
C PHE A 56 -24.80 -7.58 2.26
N VAL A 57 -25.88 -8.21 2.71
CA VAL A 57 -26.30 -9.54 2.26
C VAL A 57 -27.76 -9.49 1.89
N GLU A 58 -28.08 -9.87 0.67
CA GLU A 58 -29.45 -10.12 0.22
C GLU A 58 -29.78 -11.61 0.39
N VAL A 59 -30.85 -11.91 1.11
CA VAL A 59 -31.32 -13.27 1.33
C VAL A 59 -32.63 -13.48 0.60
N SER A 60 -32.71 -14.54 -0.21
CA SER A 60 -33.93 -14.90 -0.96
C SER A 60 -34.23 -16.40 -0.84
N GLY A 61 -35.47 -16.80 -1.24
CA GLY A 61 -35.91 -18.20 -1.19
C GLY A 61 -36.55 -18.64 0.11
N LEU A 62 -36.68 -17.74 1.12
CA LEU A 62 -37.48 -17.98 2.33
C LEU A 62 -38.92 -17.49 2.13
N ASP A 63 -39.93 -18.21 2.73
CA ASP A 63 -41.32 -17.82 2.69
C ASP A 63 -41.73 -16.83 3.80
N TYR A 64 -40.73 -16.40 4.59
CA TYR A 64 -40.89 -15.48 5.70
C TYR A 64 -39.68 -14.52 5.78
N LYS A 65 -39.87 -13.40 6.45
CA LYS A 65 -38.73 -12.50 6.76
C LYS A 65 -37.98 -13.05 7.99
N PRO A 66 -36.71 -13.46 7.84
CA PRO A 66 -35.93 -13.96 8.97
C PRO A 66 -35.56 -12.84 9.92
N GLU A 67 -35.39 -13.18 11.21
CA GLU A 67 -34.83 -12.28 12.20
C GLU A 67 -33.31 -12.12 11.96
N LEU A 68 -32.77 -10.96 12.33
CA LEU A 68 -31.31 -10.71 12.19
C LEU A 68 -30.45 -11.71 12.97
N SER A 69 -30.98 -12.19 14.11
CA SER A 69 -30.33 -13.21 14.96
C SER A 69 -30.17 -14.57 14.27
N ALA A 70 -30.84 -14.79 13.15
CA ALA A 70 -30.66 -16.00 12.32
C ALA A 70 -29.34 -15.99 11.51
N PHE A 71 -28.66 -14.86 11.46
CA PHE A 71 -27.42 -14.70 10.70
C PHE A 71 -26.24 -14.36 11.62
N THR A 72 -25.13 -15.04 11.40
CA THR A 72 -23.86 -14.77 12.09
C THR A 72 -22.76 -14.50 11.06
N GLY A 73 -22.16 -13.33 11.12
CA GLY A 73 -20.96 -13.00 10.32
C GLY A 73 -19.72 -13.56 10.98
N HIS A 74 -18.92 -14.31 10.23
CA HIS A 74 -17.63 -14.81 10.66
C HIS A 74 -16.53 -14.03 9.96
N VAL A 75 -15.67 -13.34 10.71
CA VAL A 75 -14.47 -12.70 10.16
C VAL A 75 -13.41 -13.78 9.95
N ILE A 76 -12.95 -13.91 8.71
CA ILE A 76 -11.95 -14.91 8.32
C ILE A 76 -10.69 -14.17 7.86
N TYR A 77 -9.55 -14.50 8.46
CA TYR A 77 -8.23 -13.95 8.15
C TYR A 77 -7.16 -14.90 8.66
N ASP A 78 -5.91 -14.69 8.23
CA ASP A 78 -4.79 -15.44 8.79
C ASP A 78 -4.58 -15.07 10.25
N GLU A 79 -4.48 -16.07 11.12
CA GLU A 79 -4.31 -15.86 12.55
C GLU A 79 -2.97 -15.17 12.83
N MET A 80 -3.04 -13.99 13.38
CA MET A 80 -1.88 -13.23 13.84
C MET A 80 -2.25 -12.27 14.96
N ALA A 81 -1.29 -11.96 15.84
CA ALA A 81 -1.51 -11.02 16.92
C ALA A 81 -1.67 -9.59 16.37
N THR A 82 -2.63 -8.86 16.91
CA THR A 82 -2.69 -7.40 16.80
C THR A 82 -1.69 -6.81 17.79
N THR A 83 -0.66 -6.15 17.31
CA THR A 83 0.46 -5.61 18.11
C THR A 83 0.40 -4.12 18.31
N GLY A 84 -0.34 -3.39 17.45
CA GLY A 84 -0.46 -1.95 17.52
C GLY A 84 -1.81 -1.45 17.98
N ARG A 85 -1.79 -0.34 18.72
CA ARG A 85 -2.96 0.48 19.06
C ARG A 85 -2.60 1.93 18.83
N PHE A 86 -3.57 2.69 18.33
CA PHE A 86 -3.39 4.11 18.06
C PHE A 86 -4.72 4.84 18.24
N GLU A 87 -4.70 5.90 19.01
CA GLU A 87 -5.86 6.75 19.28
C GLU A 87 -5.41 8.19 19.45
N THR A 88 -6.24 9.12 19.04
CA THR A 88 -5.98 10.56 19.15
C THR A 88 -7.21 11.31 19.63
N SER A 89 -7.04 12.60 19.96
CA SER A 89 -8.16 13.52 20.24
C SER A 89 -9.05 13.79 19.01
N ASN A 90 -8.62 13.45 17.78
CA ASN A 90 -9.37 13.70 16.55
C ASN A 90 -10.13 12.44 16.08
N PRO A 91 -11.49 12.43 16.14
CA PRO A 91 -12.30 11.29 15.74
C PRO A 91 -12.12 10.87 14.28
N LEU A 92 -11.83 11.82 13.37
CA LEU A 92 -11.60 11.52 11.96
C LEU A 92 -10.31 10.71 11.76
N VAL A 93 -9.22 11.12 12.44
CA VAL A 93 -7.94 10.38 12.43
C VAL A 93 -8.13 8.95 12.96
N ASN A 94 -8.87 8.80 14.06
CA ASN A 94 -9.19 7.50 14.63
C ASN A 94 -10.02 6.62 13.69
N GLN A 95 -10.97 7.23 12.97
CA GLN A 95 -11.77 6.49 11.98
C GLN A 95 -10.93 6.04 10.78
N ILE A 96 -10.00 6.87 10.30
CA ILE A 96 -9.08 6.51 9.20
C ILE A 96 -8.19 5.33 9.65
N HIS A 97 -7.64 5.38 10.87
CA HIS A 97 -6.86 4.28 11.44
C HIS A 97 -7.68 2.98 11.54
N LYS A 98 -8.93 3.08 12.00
CA LYS A 98 -9.85 1.93 12.06
C LYS A 98 -10.15 1.35 10.68
N ASN A 99 -10.34 2.20 9.67
CA ASN A 99 -10.54 1.76 8.29
C ASN A 99 -9.30 1.07 7.73
N SER A 100 -8.11 1.57 8.07
CA SER A 100 -6.82 0.95 7.72
C SER A 100 -6.70 -0.45 8.33
N TYR A 101 -6.99 -0.58 9.62
CA TYR A 101 -6.99 -1.85 10.34
C TYR A 101 -7.89 -2.90 9.65
N TRP A 102 -9.14 -2.53 9.32
CA TRP A 102 -10.07 -3.44 8.69
C TRP A 102 -9.71 -3.75 7.23
N GLY A 103 -9.20 -2.78 6.48
CA GLY A 103 -8.70 -2.99 5.14
C GLY A 103 -7.57 -4.01 5.09
N ILE A 104 -6.58 -3.87 5.97
CA ILE A 104 -5.44 -4.79 6.06
C ILE A 104 -5.91 -6.17 6.49
N ARG A 105 -6.66 -6.25 7.60
CA ARG A 105 -7.12 -7.53 8.18
C ARG A 105 -7.94 -8.36 7.21
N SER A 106 -8.83 -7.74 6.44
CA SER A 106 -9.69 -8.44 5.47
C SER A 106 -8.94 -8.90 4.22
N ASN A 107 -7.70 -8.43 4.03
CA ASN A 107 -6.85 -8.79 2.90
C ASN A 107 -5.66 -9.70 3.29
N TYR A 108 -5.71 -10.35 4.45
CA TYR A 108 -4.76 -11.38 4.85
C TYR A 108 -5.38 -12.77 4.74
N ARG A 109 -5.10 -13.47 3.62
CA ARG A 109 -5.65 -14.80 3.29
C ARG A 109 -4.64 -15.72 2.60
N GLY A 110 -3.62 -16.17 3.36
CA GLY A 110 -2.51 -16.97 2.88
C GLY A 110 -1.48 -16.19 2.06
N MET A 111 -1.83 -14.97 1.70
CA MET A 111 -1.02 -13.93 1.06
C MET A 111 -1.67 -12.57 1.34
N PRO A 112 -0.94 -11.45 1.19
CA PRO A 112 -1.55 -10.12 1.24
C PRO A 112 -2.28 -9.83 -0.08
N THR A 113 -3.62 -9.91 -0.08
CA THR A 113 -4.43 -9.64 -1.27
C THR A 113 -4.68 -8.13 -1.44
N ASP A 114 -4.94 -7.72 -2.68
CA ASP A 114 -5.34 -6.35 -3.05
C ASP A 114 -6.73 -6.00 -2.52
N CYS A 115 -7.69 -6.88 -2.72
CA CYS A 115 -9.09 -6.71 -2.37
C CYS A 115 -9.74 -8.06 -1.97
N PRO A 116 -10.89 -8.08 -1.23
CA PRO A 116 -11.48 -9.33 -0.77
C PRO A 116 -12.75 -9.75 -1.52
N GLN A 117 -13.35 -8.90 -2.40
CA GLN A 117 -14.75 -9.04 -2.79
C GLN A 117 -15.01 -9.49 -4.23
N ARG A 118 -14.08 -9.28 -5.16
CA ARG A 118 -14.30 -9.46 -6.60
C ARG A 118 -13.48 -10.60 -7.19
N ASP A 119 -13.47 -10.75 -8.51
CA ASP A 119 -12.75 -11.80 -9.25
C ASP A 119 -11.21 -11.65 -9.29
N GLU A 120 -10.66 -10.68 -8.60
CA GLU A 120 -9.22 -10.43 -8.41
C GLU A 120 -8.72 -11.16 -7.16
N ARG A 121 -8.57 -10.52 -6.03
CA ARG A 121 -8.10 -11.10 -4.75
C ARG A 121 -6.72 -11.74 -4.89
N LEU A 122 -5.79 -10.98 -5.43
CA LEU A 122 -4.45 -11.43 -5.78
C LEU A 122 -3.38 -10.72 -4.93
N GLY A 123 -2.22 -11.33 -4.84
CA GLY A 123 -1.05 -10.74 -4.19
C GLY A 123 -0.34 -9.76 -5.11
N TRP A 124 -0.95 -8.61 -5.42
CA TRP A 124 -0.33 -7.55 -6.17
C TRP A 124 0.87 -6.97 -5.40
N LEU A 125 2.04 -6.96 -6.04
CA LEU A 125 3.29 -6.59 -5.36
C LEU A 125 3.32 -5.10 -5.02
N GLY A 126 2.96 -4.23 -5.95
CA GLY A 126 3.00 -2.78 -5.77
C GLY A 126 2.11 -2.27 -4.64
N ASP A 127 1.02 -2.98 -4.36
CA ASP A 127 0.07 -2.63 -3.30
C ASP A 127 0.66 -2.69 -1.90
N ARG A 128 1.71 -3.50 -1.71
CA ARG A 128 2.30 -3.78 -0.40
C ARG A 128 3.71 -3.21 -0.19
N ALA A 129 4.38 -2.78 -1.22
CA ALA A 129 5.78 -2.34 -1.17
C ALA A 129 6.17 -1.66 0.16
N THR A 130 6.28 -0.34 0.23
CA THR A 130 6.60 0.34 1.49
C THR A 130 5.46 0.33 2.50
N GLY A 131 4.21 0.13 2.09
CA GLY A 131 3.04 0.00 2.98
C GLY A 131 3.17 -1.13 4.00
N ALA A 132 3.91 -2.20 3.66
CA ALA A 132 4.15 -3.34 4.56
C ALA A 132 4.78 -2.93 5.91
N TYR A 133 5.63 -1.90 5.95
CA TYR A 133 6.20 -1.38 7.19
C TYR A 133 5.13 -0.82 8.13
N GLY A 134 4.13 -0.13 7.60
CA GLY A 134 3.01 0.39 8.38
C GLY A 134 2.11 -0.71 8.93
N GLU A 135 1.87 -1.74 8.13
CA GLU A 135 1.09 -2.90 8.55
C GLU A 135 1.74 -3.67 9.71
N ALA A 136 3.09 -3.74 9.72
CA ALA A 136 3.86 -4.40 10.77
C ALA A 136 3.76 -3.71 12.14
N PHE A 137 3.38 -2.43 12.20
CA PHE A 137 3.04 -1.79 13.47
C PHE A 137 1.73 -2.32 14.05
N ILE A 138 0.75 -2.68 13.20
CA ILE A 138 -0.58 -3.11 13.63
C ILE A 138 -0.64 -4.60 13.90
N PHE A 139 0.04 -5.41 13.07
CA PHE A 139 -0.03 -6.87 13.10
C PHE A 139 1.35 -7.51 13.17
N ASN A 140 1.46 -8.60 13.91
CA ASN A 140 2.62 -9.50 13.79
C ASN A 140 2.48 -10.35 12.51
N ASN A 141 2.80 -9.75 11.40
CA ASN A 141 2.61 -10.31 10.06
C ASN A 141 3.87 -10.99 9.50
N ALA A 142 4.91 -11.19 10.31
CA ALA A 142 6.20 -11.71 9.86
C ALA A 142 6.08 -13.06 9.14
N GLN A 143 5.28 -14.00 9.63
CA GLN A 143 5.12 -15.32 9.00
C GLN A 143 4.44 -15.23 7.65
N LEU A 144 3.39 -14.40 7.51
CA LEU A 144 2.70 -14.18 6.25
C LEU A 144 3.65 -13.62 5.19
N TYR A 145 4.42 -12.60 5.54
CA TYR A 145 5.34 -11.96 4.62
C TYR A 145 6.57 -12.81 4.29
N ASN A 146 7.12 -13.59 5.24
CA ASN A 146 8.16 -14.56 4.93
C ASN A 146 7.68 -15.61 3.90
N LYS A 147 6.46 -16.12 4.09
CA LYS A 147 5.86 -17.05 3.12
C LYS A 147 5.67 -16.38 1.76
N TRP A 148 5.19 -15.14 1.73
CA TRP A 148 4.94 -14.43 0.48
C TRP A 148 6.23 -14.10 -0.29
N LEU A 149 7.34 -13.82 0.38
CA LEU A 149 8.65 -13.68 -0.27
C LEU A 149 9.07 -14.97 -0.97
N GLN A 150 8.79 -16.14 -0.38
CA GLN A 150 9.02 -17.42 -1.05
C GLN A 150 8.12 -17.59 -2.30
N ASP A 151 6.83 -17.20 -2.19
CA ASP A 151 5.93 -17.24 -3.36
C ASP A 151 6.43 -16.35 -4.50
N ILE A 152 7.01 -15.18 -4.18
CA ILE A 152 7.59 -14.27 -5.17
C ILE A 152 8.78 -14.93 -5.86
N GLU A 153 9.71 -15.53 -5.11
CA GLU A 153 10.86 -16.23 -5.69
C GLU A 153 10.42 -17.44 -6.52
N ASP A 154 9.48 -18.25 -6.04
CA ASP A 154 8.94 -19.40 -6.75
C ASP A 154 8.23 -19.01 -8.06
N SER A 155 7.75 -17.78 -8.14
CA SER A 155 7.10 -17.21 -9.32
C SER A 155 8.06 -16.53 -10.30
N MET A 156 9.36 -16.47 -10.00
CA MET A 156 10.33 -15.86 -10.92
C MET A 156 10.47 -16.66 -12.22
N SER A 157 10.58 -15.95 -13.33
CA SER A 157 10.88 -16.59 -14.62
C SER A 157 12.33 -17.13 -14.66
N PRO A 158 12.62 -18.09 -15.55
CA PRO A 158 14.00 -18.58 -15.73
C PRO A 158 15.01 -17.47 -16.06
N GLU A 159 14.58 -16.43 -16.76
CA GLU A 159 15.39 -15.27 -17.15
C GLU A 159 15.64 -14.30 -15.98
N GLY A 160 14.86 -14.39 -14.91
CA GLY A 160 15.01 -13.56 -13.71
C GLY A 160 13.94 -12.47 -13.57
N SER A 161 12.93 -12.42 -14.42
CA SER A 161 11.79 -11.51 -14.26
C SER A 161 10.90 -11.94 -13.09
N ILE A 162 10.37 -10.99 -12.32
CA ILE A 162 9.39 -11.21 -11.27
C ILE A 162 8.00 -10.86 -11.79
N SER A 163 7.02 -11.72 -11.52
CA SER A 163 5.61 -11.42 -11.82
C SER A 163 5.09 -10.30 -10.93
N ASP A 164 4.27 -9.40 -11.47
CA ASP A 164 3.67 -8.30 -10.70
C ASP A 164 2.63 -8.76 -9.66
N VAL A 165 2.23 -10.04 -9.77
CA VAL A 165 1.31 -10.73 -8.86
C VAL A 165 1.97 -11.99 -8.33
N SER A 166 1.89 -12.24 -7.02
CA SER A 166 2.44 -13.48 -6.43
C SER A 166 1.51 -14.05 -5.35
N PRO A 167 1.21 -15.37 -5.38
CA PRO A 167 1.50 -16.31 -6.46
C PRO A 167 0.99 -15.87 -7.83
N ASN A 168 1.67 -16.23 -8.91
CA ASN A 168 1.44 -15.72 -10.26
C ASN A 168 0.23 -16.36 -10.97
N TYR A 169 -0.92 -16.35 -10.34
CA TYR A 169 -2.18 -16.80 -10.94
C TYR A 169 -2.50 -16.03 -12.24
N TRP A 170 -2.32 -14.70 -12.22
CA TRP A 170 -2.17 -13.90 -13.42
C TRP A 170 -0.68 -13.81 -13.73
N THR A 171 -0.26 -14.38 -14.85
CA THR A 171 1.13 -14.42 -15.31
C THR A 171 1.50 -13.10 -15.97
N ILE A 172 1.83 -12.09 -15.15
CA ILE A 172 2.17 -10.74 -15.62
C ILE A 172 3.65 -10.49 -15.34
N TYR A 173 4.47 -10.63 -16.37
CA TYR A 173 5.91 -10.31 -16.34
C TYR A 173 6.14 -9.04 -17.16
N ALA A 174 5.82 -7.90 -16.56
CA ALA A 174 5.90 -6.62 -17.25
C ALA A 174 7.33 -6.06 -17.33
N ASP A 175 8.31 -6.64 -16.61
CA ASP A 175 9.62 -6.04 -16.38
C ASP A 175 9.47 -4.58 -15.87
N ASP A 176 8.56 -4.40 -14.95
CA ASP A 176 8.38 -3.18 -14.19
C ASP A 176 9.32 -3.18 -12.97
N VAL A 177 9.77 -2.01 -12.54
CA VAL A 177 10.61 -1.90 -11.34
C VAL A 177 9.75 -1.74 -10.10
N THR A 178 8.68 -0.97 -10.21
CA THR A 178 7.95 -0.42 -9.07
C THR A 178 7.15 -1.48 -8.33
N TRP A 179 6.46 -2.40 -9.02
CA TRP A 179 5.72 -3.49 -8.40
C TRP A 179 6.63 -4.55 -7.78
N PRO A 180 7.58 -5.15 -8.53
CA PRO A 180 8.52 -6.13 -7.97
C PRO A 180 9.42 -5.61 -6.84
N SER A 181 9.53 -4.30 -6.65
CA SER A 181 10.25 -3.71 -5.51
C SER A 181 9.77 -4.22 -4.15
N ALA A 182 8.53 -4.71 -4.06
CA ALA A 182 7.99 -5.33 -2.85
C ALA A 182 8.88 -6.49 -2.34
N PHE A 183 9.52 -7.25 -3.22
CA PHE A 183 10.44 -8.32 -2.84
C PHE A 183 11.58 -7.83 -1.94
N PHE A 184 12.05 -6.62 -2.17
CA PHE A 184 13.12 -5.98 -1.39
C PHE A 184 12.58 -5.25 -0.16
N TYR A 185 11.50 -4.46 -0.34
CA TYR A 185 10.93 -3.69 0.75
C TYR A 185 10.36 -4.57 1.87
N VAL A 186 9.73 -5.69 1.51
CA VAL A 186 9.20 -6.65 2.48
C VAL A 186 10.33 -7.35 3.24
N ALA A 187 11.41 -7.75 2.57
CA ALA A 187 12.57 -8.34 3.23
C ALA A 187 13.26 -7.34 4.19
N ASP A 188 13.39 -6.07 3.77
CA ASP A 188 13.90 -4.99 4.63
C ASP A 188 12.95 -4.70 5.80
N MET A 189 11.64 -4.75 5.59
CA MET A 189 10.64 -4.61 6.65
C MET A 189 10.80 -5.70 7.72
N LEU A 190 10.93 -6.97 7.33
CA LEU A 190 11.15 -8.08 8.27
C LEU A 190 12.41 -7.85 9.11
N TYR A 191 13.48 -7.39 8.48
CA TYR A 191 14.72 -7.07 9.19
C TYR A 191 14.56 -5.87 10.13
N ARG A 192 13.99 -4.75 9.66
CA ARG A 192 13.86 -3.53 10.45
C ARG A 192 12.85 -3.65 11.58
N GLN A 193 11.68 -4.23 11.32
CA GLN A 193 10.58 -4.30 12.27
C GLN A 193 10.72 -5.46 13.25
N PHE A 194 11.21 -6.61 12.78
CA PHE A 194 11.28 -7.82 13.59
C PHE A 194 12.72 -8.26 13.94
N GLY A 195 13.74 -7.63 13.36
CA GLY A 195 15.14 -8.03 13.54
C GLY A 195 15.50 -9.35 12.86
N ASP A 196 14.65 -9.81 11.94
CA ASP A 196 14.80 -11.08 11.22
C ASP A 196 15.48 -10.87 9.88
N ASP A 197 16.75 -11.26 9.78
CA ASP A 197 17.54 -11.19 8.53
C ASP A 197 17.44 -12.46 7.67
N SER A 198 16.68 -13.45 8.10
CA SER A 198 16.59 -14.76 7.42
C SER A 198 16.06 -14.65 6.00
N ALA A 199 15.06 -13.80 5.77
CA ALA A 199 14.51 -13.54 4.44
C ALA A 199 15.55 -12.90 3.51
N ILE A 200 16.32 -11.93 3.99
CA ILE A 200 17.40 -11.31 3.22
C ILE A 200 18.42 -12.38 2.80
N ARG A 201 18.86 -13.22 3.75
CA ARG A 201 19.84 -14.29 3.46
C ARG A 201 19.32 -15.33 2.48
N ALA A 202 18.06 -15.74 2.64
CA ALA A 202 17.44 -16.73 1.77
C ALA A 202 17.28 -16.23 0.34
N HIS A 203 16.80 -14.99 0.17
CA HIS A 203 16.39 -14.45 -1.12
C HIS A 203 17.44 -13.56 -1.81
N TYR A 204 18.59 -13.28 -1.18
CA TYR A 204 19.64 -12.45 -1.77
C TYR A 204 20.08 -12.88 -3.18
N PRO A 205 20.29 -14.20 -3.47
CA PRO A 205 20.66 -14.63 -4.81
C PRO A 205 19.58 -14.34 -5.86
N ALA A 206 18.30 -14.49 -5.50
CA ALA A 206 17.17 -14.20 -6.38
C ALA A 206 17.03 -12.70 -6.63
N MET A 207 17.17 -11.88 -5.59
CA MET A 207 17.17 -10.42 -5.70
C MET A 207 18.31 -9.94 -6.61
N LYS A 208 19.51 -10.47 -6.42
CA LYS A 208 20.68 -10.16 -7.29
C LYS A 208 20.40 -10.51 -8.75
N ARG A 209 19.79 -11.67 -9.01
CA ARG A 209 19.43 -12.12 -10.35
C ARG A 209 18.41 -11.18 -11.00
N TRP A 210 17.39 -10.77 -10.25
CA TRP A 210 16.40 -9.81 -10.75
C TRP A 210 17.01 -8.44 -11.03
N MET A 211 17.88 -7.92 -10.14
CA MET A 211 18.57 -6.64 -10.39
C MET A 211 19.38 -6.67 -11.68
N ALA A 212 20.11 -7.76 -11.94
CA ALA A 212 20.88 -7.93 -13.18
C ALA A 212 19.96 -8.06 -14.41
N HIS A 213 18.85 -8.80 -14.31
CA HIS A 213 17.84 -8.89 -15.37
C HIS A 213 17.27 -7.52 -15.74
N MET A 214 16.90 -6.70 -14.75
CA MET A 214 16.32 -5.39 -14.98
C MET A 214 17.35 -4.40 -15.58
N GLU A 215 18.62 -4.50 -15.16
CA GLU A 215 19.70 -3.70 -15.76
C GLU A 215 19.86 -4.03 -17.25
N GLU A 216 19.87 -5.31 -17.61
CA GLU A 216 20.03 -5.76 -19.00
C GLU A 216 18.79 -5.45 -19.86
N ALA A 217 17.59 -5.72 -19.32
CA ALA A 217 16.35 -5.64 -20.10
C ALA A 217 15.81 -4.21 -20.28
N THR A 218 16.02 -3.33 -19.30
CA THR A 218 15.31 -2.04 -19.25
C THR A 218 16.18 -0.82 -19.04
N MET A 219 17.45 -0.95 -18.64
CA MET A 219 18.33 0.19 -18.41
C MET A 219 18.97 0.67 -19.70
N LYS A 220 18.93 1.97 -19.94
CA LYS A 220 19.68 2.63 -21.02
C LYS A 220 20.31 3.91 -20.48
N ASP A 221 21.62 4.07 -20.71
CA ASP A 221 22.38 5.23 -20.26
C ASP A 221 22.17 5.53 -18.75
N TYR A 222 22.12 4.47 -17.93
CA TYR A 222 21.86 4.49 -16.49
C TYR A 222 20.48 5.03 -16.08
N ILE A 223 19.49 4.96 -16.97
CA ILE A 223 18.10 5.31 -16.73
C ILE A 223 17.24 4.06 -16.99
N MET A 224 16.36 3.71 -16.07
CA MET A 224 15.33 2.69 -16.29
C MET A 224 14.29 3.27 -17.28
N THR A 225 14.07 2.59 -18.38
CA THR A 225 13.26 3.12 -19.49
C THR A 225 11.84 2.57 -19.54
N LYS A 226 11.53 1.59 -18.69
CA LYS A 226 10.24 0.91 -18.66
C LYS A 226 9.53 1.14 -17.33
N ASP A 227 8.25 1.45 -17.43
CA ASP A 227 7.31 1.55 -16.33
C ASP A 227 5.94 1.11 -16.86
N GLN A 228 5.22 0.29 -16.09
CA GLN A 228 3.96 -0.30 -16.54
C GLN A 228 2.75 0.46 -16.01
N TYR A 229 2.81 0.90 -14.76
CA TYR A 229 1.63 1.35 -14.03
C TYR A 229 1.60 2.86 -13.79
N GLY A 230 2.74 3.52 -13.84
CA GLY A 230 2.85 4.92 -13.45
C GLY A 230 2.65 5.12 -11.95
N ASP A 231 2.35 6.35 -11.56
CA ASP A 231 1.90 6.65 -10.20
C ASP A 231 0.40 6.28 -10.10
N TRP A 232 0.15 4.97 -9.95
CA TRP A 232 -1.18 4.36 -10.07
C TRP A 232 -2.20 5.00 -9.14
N CYS A 233 -3.45 5.13 -9.59
CA CYS A 233 -4.53 5.76 -8.83
C CYS A 233 -4.22 7.19 -8.34
N MET A 234 -3.37 7.94 -9.05
CA MET A 234 -3.27 9.38 -8.83
C MET A 234 -4.65 10.03 -8.96
N PRO A 235 -5.03 10.99 -8.07
CA PRO A 235 -6.34 11.63 -8.14
C PRO A 235 -6.56 12.30 -9.50
N PRO A 236 -7.62 11.91 -10.26
CA PRO A 236 -7.94 12.59 -11.50
C PRO A 236 -8.45 14.01 -11.26
N GLU A 237 -8.41 14.83 -12.32
CA GLU A 237 -8.88 16.22 -12.32
C GLU A 237 -10.39 16.36 -12.14
N SER A 238 -11.15 15.29 -12.37
CA SER A 238 -12.60 15.21 -12.17
C SER A 238 -12.98 13.92 -11.46
N GLN A 239 -13.98 13.98 -10.59
CA GLN A 239 -14.44 12.85 -9.79
C GLN A 239 -15.07 11.71 -10.60
N GLU A 240 -15.47 11.97 -11.86
CA GLU A 240 -16.06 10.97 -12.74
C GLU A 240 -15.02 10.17 -13.53
N LEU A 241 -13.75 10.58 -13.50
CA LEU A 241 -12.66 9.91 -14.20
C LEU A 241 -12.03 8.83 -13.32
N ILE A 242 -11.64 7.70 -13.90
CA ILE A 242 -10.85 6.67 -13.20
C ILE A 242 -9.37 7.11 -13.14
N HIS A 243 -8.85 7.61 -14.25
CA HIS A 243 -7.47 8.06 -14.36
C HIS A 243 -7.42 9.49 -14.89
N SER A 244 -6.46 10.26 -14.41
CA SER A 244 -6.19 11.58 -14.94
C SER A 244 -5.90 11.53 -16.44
N LYS A 245 -6.48 12.44 -17.19
CA LYS A 245 -6.20 12.64 -18.61
C LYS A 245 -5.23 13.80 -18.86
N ASP A 246 -4.98 14.62 -17.84
CA ASP A 246 -4.06 15.74 -17.89
C ASP A 246 -2.60 15.25 -17.79
N PRO A 247 -1.77 15.41 -18.84
CA PRO A 247 -0.36 15.03 -18.80
C PRO A 247 0.45 15.75 -17.71
N ALA A 248 0.04 16.96 -17.31
CA ALA A 248 0.73 17.73 -16.27
C ALA A 248 0.63 17.08 -14.88
N ARG A 249 -0.34 16.19 -14.68
CA ARG A 249 -0.51 15.42 -13.43
C ARG A 249 0.28 14.12 -13.41
N LYS A 250 0.71 13.61 -14.58
CA LYS A 250 1.37 12.31 -14.69
C LYS A 250 2.89 12.46 -14.55
N THR A 251 3.47 11.68 -13.66
CA THR A 251 4.93 11.58 -13.54
C THR A 251 5.49 10.68 -14.64
N ASP A 252 6.62 11.07 -15.22
CA ASP A 252 7.34 10.25 -16.21
C ASP A 252 7.72 8.89 -15.59
N GLY A 253 7.36 7.79 -16.25
CA GLY A 253 7.65 6.44 -15.80
C GLY A 253 9.14 6.16 -15.61
N ALA A 254 10.01 6.79 -16.42
CA ALA A 254 11.44 6.66 -16.23
C ALA A 254 11.95 7.33 -14.93
N ILE A 255 11.26 8.37 -14.45
CA ILE A 255 11.52 8.94 -13.11
C ILE A 255 11.14 7.92 -12.05
N LEU A 256 9.93 7.36 -12.13
CA LEU A 256 9.42 6.39 -11.15
C LEU A 256 10.32 5.17 -11.06
N SER A 257 10.56 4.49 -12.16
CA SER A 257 11.37 3.27 -12.19
C SER A 257 12.83 3.53 -11.81
N THR A 258 13.43 4.65 -12.22
CA THR A 258 14.83 4.93 -11.89
C THR A 258 15.00 5.28 -10.42
N THR A 259 14.08 6.03 -9.81
CA THR A 259 14.15 6.37 -8.38
C THR A 259 14.02 5.13 -7.52
N VAL A 260 13.08 4.24 -7.82
CA VAL A 260 12.90 2.99 -7.09
C VAL A 260 14.11 2.07 -7.28
N TYR A 261 14.57 1.84 -8.51
CA TYR A 261 15.75 0.99 -8.77
C TYR A 261 16.99 1.49 -8.03
N TYR A 262 17.20 2.82 -7.96
CA TYR A 262 18.28 3.43 -7.20
C TYR A 262 18.17 3.11 -5.69
N ASP A 263 16.96 3.18 -5.12
CA ASP A 263 16.77 2.81 -3.71
C ASP A 263 17.01 1.31 -3.47
N LEU A 264 16.59 0.45 -4.40
CA LEU A 264 16.86 -0.99 -4.32
C LEU A 264 18.36 -1.30 -4.37
N LEU A 265 19.15 -0.57 -5.16
CA LEU A 265 20.63 -0.70 -5.12
C LEU A 265 21.18 -0.37 -3.73
N ASN A 266 20.70 0.70 -3.10
CA ASN A 266 21.11 1.05 -1.74
C ASN A 266 20.72 -0.03 -0.71
N LYS A 267 19.55 -0.66 -0.88
CA LYS A 267 19.15 -1.81 -0.06
C LYS A 267 20.05 -3.02 -0.31
N MET A 268 20.37 -3.31 -1.57
CA MET A 268 21.28 -4.42 -1.92
C MET A 268 22.69 -4.25 -1.33
N ILE A 269 23.19 -3.04 -1.19
CA ILE A 269 24.43 -2.75 -0.47
C ILE A 269 24.33 -3.18 1.00
N GLY A 270 23.20 -2.86 1.66
CA GLY A 270 22.92 -3.30 3.02
C GLY A 270 22.78 -4.82 3.13
N PHE A 271 22.04 -5.42 2.21
CA PHE A 271 21.81 -6.86 2.16
C PHE A 271 23.11 -7.65 1.88
N ALA A 272 23.97 -7.13 1.00
CA ALA A 272 25.29 -7.72 0.76
C ALA A 272 26.12 -7.80 2.04
N ARG A 273 26.15 -6.74 2.85
CA ARG A 273 26.82 -6.73 4.16
C ARG A 273 26.23 -7.79 5.12
N ILE A 274 24.91 -7.87 5.21
CA ILE A 274 24.19 -8.88 6.04
C ILE A 274 24.56 -10.31 5.58
N CYS A 275 24.66 -10.54 4.27
CA CYS A 275 24.96 -11.83 3.67
C CYS A 275 26.46 -12.16 3.60
N GLY A 276 27.35 -11.22 3.95
CA GLY A 276 28.80 -11.40 3.79
C GLY A 276 29.27 -11.43 2.33
N GLN A 277 28.53 -10.76 1.44
CA GLN A 277 28.80 -10.67 0.00
C GLN A 277 29.51 -9.34 -0.33
N ASP A 278 30.57 -9.02 0.40
CA ASP A 278 31.26 -7.72 0.31
C ASP A 278 31.80 -7.42 -1.10
N ALA A 279 32.10 -8.45 -1.89
CA ALA A 279 32.55 -8.30 -3.28
C ALA A 279 31.51 -7.60 -4.19
N ASP A 280 30.21 -7.68 -3.86
CA ASP A 280 29.15 -7.07 -4.64
C ASP A 280 28.99 -5.56 -4.36
N ILE A 281 29.41 -5.10 -3.17
CA ILE A 281 29.16 -3.73 -2.67
C ILE A 281 29.69 -2.68 -3.62
N SER A 282 30.97 -2.79 -4.03
CA SER A 282 31.61 -1.78 -4.89
C SER A 282 30.92 -1.64 -6.26
N GLY A 283 30.37 -2.75 -6.79
CA GLY A 283 29.56 -2.74 -8.02
C GLY A 283 28.28 -1.95 -7.86
N TYR A 284 27.53 -2.22 -6.80
CA TYR A 284 26.29 -1.51 -6.50
C TYR A 284 26.53 -0.01 -6.22
N GLU A 285 27.55 0.34 -5.43
CA GLU A 285 27.93 1.74 -5.15
C GLU A 285 28.29 2.49 -6.44
N SER A 286 29.08 1.86 -7.30
CA SER A 286 29.47 2.45 -8.60
C SER A 286 28.26 2.66 -9.50
N LEU A 287 27.35 1.67 -9.59
CA LEU A 287 26.15 1.78 -10.40
C LEU A 287 25.20 2.85 -9.85
N ALA A 288 24.99 2.89 -8.54
CA ALA A 288 24.15 3.91 -7.89
C ALA A 288 24.67 5.34 -8.16
N ALA A 289 25.99 5.55 -8.09
CA ALA A 289 26.59 6.85 -8.41
C ALA A 289 26.37 7.27 -9.87
N LYS A 290 26.48 6.33 -10.82
CA LYS A 290 26.24 6.59 -12.25
C LYS A 290 24.77 6.89 -12.51
N ILE A 291 23.86 6.14 -11.90
CA ILE A 291 22.40 6.39 -11.99
C ILE A 291 22.08 7.77 -11.45
N LYS A 292 22.55 8.12 -10.25
CA LYS A 292 22.31 9.45 -9.65
C LYS A 292 22.80 10.58 -10.56
N ALA A 293 23.97 10.42 -11.17
CA ALA A 293 24.52 11.41 -12.09
C ALA A 293 23.67 11.54 -13.37
N ALA A 294 23.33 10.41 -14.02
CA ALA A 294 22.51 10.39 -15.24
C ALA A 294 21.10 10.90 -14.99
N TYR A 295 20.48 10.51 -13.87
CA TYR A 295 19.15 10.94 -13.44
C TYR A 295 19.07 12.46 -13.30
N ASN A 296 20.01 13.06 -12.58
CA ASN A 296 20.05 14.51 -12.40
C ASN A 296 20.40 15.26 -13.71
N ALA A 297 21.27 14.70 -14.56
CA ALA A 297 21.55 15.29 -15.86
C ALA A 297 20.32 15.33 -16.78
N LYS A 298 19.44 14.32 -16.66
CA LYS A 298 18.26 14.19 -17.54
C LYS A 298 17.03 14.90 -16.98
N PHE A 299 16.75 14.80 -15.70
CA PHE A 299 15.44 15.16 -15.13
C PHE A 299 15.47 16.38 -14.22
N PHE A 300 16.64 16.78 -13.69
CA PHE A 300 16.73 17.88 -12.73
C PHE A 300 16.96 19.22 -13.40
N ASN A 301 16.06 20.16 -13.17
CA ASN A 301 16.23 21.56 -13.55
C ASN A 301 16.90 22.34 -12.43
N LYS A 302 18.16 22.76 -12.64
CA LYS A 302 18.95 23.49 -11.60
C LYS A 302 18.43 24.91 -11.32
N GLU A 303 17.74 25.53 -12.26
CA GLU A 303 17.22 26.88 -12.09
C GLU A 303 15.97 26.90 -11.20
N THR A 304 15.04 25.98 -11.48
CA THR A 304 13.79 25.87 -10.74
C THR A 304 13.82 24.88 -9.60
N ALA A 305 14.84 24.00 -9.53
CA ALA A 305 14.98 22.90 -8.59
C ALA A 305 13.80 21.90 -8.69
N GLU A 306 13.36 21.60 -9.90
CA GLU A 306 12.25 20.71 -10.21
C GLU A 306 12.72 19.46 -10.93
N TYR A 307 12.00 18.36 -10.72
CA TYR A 307 12.17 17.12 -11.45
C TYR A 307 11.06 16.91 -12.50
N GLY A 308 11.48 16.60 -13.72
CA GLY A 308 10.57 16.34 -14.83
C GLY A 308 9.57 17.47 -15.06
N ASN A 309 8.28 17.15 -14.98
CA ASN A 309 7.18 18.11 -15.09
C ASN A 309 6.69 18.66 -13.74
N ASN A 310 7.55 18.60 -12.72
CA ASN A 310 7.28 19.16 -11.39
C ASN A 310 6.07 18.54 -10.66
N THR A 311 5.75 17.27 -10.88
CA THR A 311 4.73 16.62 -10.04
C THR A 311 5.24 16.46 -8.61
N VAL A 312 4.30 16.44 -7.65
CA VAL A 312 4.65 16.18 -6.25
C VAL A 312 5.36 14.83 -6.12
N THR A 313 4.90 13.80 -6.85
CA THR A 313 5.52 12.46 -6.88
C THR A 313 6.96 12.50 -7.38
N ALA A 314 7.26 13.18 -8.50
CA ALA A 314 8.62 13.27 -9.02
C ALA A 314 9.58 13.89 -8.00
N ASN A 315 9.15 14.98 -7.37
CA ASN A 315 9.96 15.69 -6.40
C ASN A 315 10.12 14.92 -5.08
N ILE A 316 9.04 14.34 -4.54
CA ILE A 316 9.10 13.64 -3.24
C ILE A 316 9.92 12.34 -3.32
N LEU A 317 9.78 11.57 -4.42
CA LEU A 317 10.62 10.39 -4.64
C LEU A 317 12.09 10.76 -4.77
N SER A 318 12.41 11.77 -5.59
CA SER A 318 13.79 12.23 -5.74
C SER A 318 14.40 12.70 -4.43
N LEU A 319 13.62 13.38 -3.59
CA LEU A 319 14.04 13.89 -2.29
C LEU A 319 14.24 12.77 -1.28
N ARG A 320 13.22 11.95 -1.09
CA ARG A 320 13.20 10.89 -0.07
C ARG A 320 14.16 9.74 -0.37
N LEU A 321 14.41 9.46 -1.65
CA LEU A 321 15.32 8.38 -2.07
C LEU A 321 16.77 8.87 -2.31
N GLY A 322 17.07 10.12 -1.94
CA GLY A 322 18.44 10.61 -1.88
C GLY A 322 19.07 10.96 -3.22
N LEU A 323 18.26 11.23 -4.25
CA LEU A 323 18.74 11.59 -5.59
C LEU A 323 19.04 13.08 -5.75
N VAL A 324 18.45 13.94 -4.93
CA VAL A 324 18.64 15.39 -5.02
C VAL A 324 20.11 15.76 -4.84
N PRO A 325 20.67 16.67 -5.68
CA PRO A 325 22.01 17.19 -5.48
C PRO A 325 22.13 17.98 -4.17
N GLU A 326 23.28 17.86 -3.52
CA GLU A 326 23.58 18.56 -2.26
C GLU A 326 23.30 20.05 -2.37
N GLY A 327 22.58 20.59 -1.35
CA GLY A 327 22.19 22.00 -1.26
C GLY A 327 20.93 22.39 -2.02
N TYR A 328 20.28 21.46 -2.72
CA TYR A 328 19.01 21.70 -3.41
C TYR A 328 17.80 21.14 -2.67
N GLU A 329 17.98 20.35 -1.62
CA GLU A 329 16.91 19.63 -0.91
C GLU A 329 15.80 20.59 -0.46
N GLY A 330 16.16 21.68 0.17
CA GLY A 330 15.20 22.70 0.64
C GLY A 330 14.42 23.37 -0.49
N LYS A 331 15.04 23.56 -1.68
CA LYS A 331 14.35 24.14 -2.83
C LYS A 331 13.39 23.14 -3.48
N VAL A 332 13.80 21.88 -3.63
CA VAL A 332 12.92 20.79 -4.11
C VAL A 332 11.73 20.63 -3.17
N PHE A 333 11.98 20.65 -1.86
CA PHE A 333 10.91 20.59 -0.87
C PHE A 333 9.96 21.79 -0.97
N SER A 334 10.49 23.00 -1.17
CA SER A 334 9.65 24.20 -1.36
C SER A 334 8.73 24.08 -2.57
N ASN A 335 9.17 23.42 -3.65
CA ASN A 335 8.31 23.13 -4.81
C ASN A 335 7.18 22.15 -4.47
N ILE A 336 7.45 21.12 -3.65
CA ILE A 336 6.42 20.18 -3.15
C ILE A 336 5.36 20.95 -2.36
N VAL A 337 5.79 21.79 -1.40
CA VAL A 337 4.90 22.59 -0.56
C VAL A 337 4.05 23.53 -1.40
N LYS A 338 4.70 24.31 -2.26
CA LYS A 338 4.02 25.29 -3.12
C LYS A 338 2.97 24.60 -3.99
N LYS A 339 3.34 23.50 -4.65
CA LYS A 339 2.42 22.77 -5.53
C LYS A 339 1.25 22.19 -4.76
N THR A 340 1.48 21.63 -3.58
CA THR A 340 0.43 21.09 -2.73
C THR A 340 -0.53 22.18 -2.25
N GLU A 341 -0.03 23.37 -1.89
CA GLU A 341 -0.85 24.49 -1.41
C GLU A 341 -1.58 25.20 -2.53
N GLU A 342 -0.87 25.58 -3.61
CA GLU A 342 -1.40 26.45 -4.65
C GLU A 342 -2.18 25.68 -5.73
N ASP A 343 -1.62 24.55 -6.25
CA ASP A 343 -2.24 23.81 -7.35
C ASP A 343 -3.29 22.81 -6.85
N PHE A 344 -3.10 22.24 -5.66
CA PHE A 344 -3.96 21.20 -5.10
C PHE A 344 -4.72 21.62 -3.83
N ASN A 345 -4.61 22.87 -3.41
CA ASN A 345 -5.33 23.44 -2.27
C ASN A 345 -5.23 22.59 -0.98
N GLY A 346 -4.06 22.01 -0.73
CA GLY A 346 -3.79 21.16 0.44
C GLY A 346 -4.42 19.77 0.37
N HIS A 347 -4.68 19.26 -0.82
CA HIS A 347 -5.16 17.88 -1.03
C HIS A 347 -4.05 16.95 -1.50
N VAL A 348 -4.34 15.65 -1.47
CA VAL A 348 -3.48 14.63 -2.08
C VAL A 348 -3.40 14.84 -3.58
N SER A 349 -2.20 14.79 -4.13
CA SER A 349 -1.95 14.90 -5.57
C SER A 349 -1.07 13.78 -6.11
N THR A 350 -0.87 12.75 -5.31
CA THR A 350 -0.04 11.58 -5.63
C THR A 350 -0.88 10.31 -5.76
N GLY A 351 -0.39 9.37 -6.53
CA GLY A 351 -0.89 8.00 -6.55
C GLY A 351 -0.15 7.10 -5.57
N VAL A 352 -0.15 5.80 -5.86
CA VAL A 352 0.41 4.74 -5.00
C VAL A 352 1.88 4.96 -4.67
N LEU A 353 2.70 5.40 -5.65
CA LEU A 353 4.13 5.57 -5.42
C LEU A 353 4.45 6.82 -4.61
N GLY A 354 3.84 7.95 -4.96
CA GLY A 354 4.10 9.20 -4.25
C GLY A 354 3.56 9.20 -2.82
N ILE A 355 2.40 8.57 -2.58
CA ILE A 355 1.79 8.53 -1.23
C ILE A 355 2.59 7.66 -0.25
N GLN A 356 3.46 6.77 -0.74
CA GLN A 356 4.36 5.98 0.11
C GLN A 356 5.49 6.80 0.75
N HIS A 357 5.63 8.07 0.38
CA HIS A 357 6.71 8.94 0.85
C HIS A 357 6.23 10.32 1.30
N LEU A 358 4.96 10.67 1.02
CA LEU A 358 4.47 12.05 1.15
C LEU A 358 4.34 12.49 2.61
N MET A 359 3.65 11.71 3.46
CA MET A 359 3.33 12.14 4.83
C MET A 359 4.60 12.29 5.68
N ARG A 360 5.47 11.28 5.63
CA ARG A 360 6.77 11.33 6.32
C ARG A 360 7.70 12.39 5.73
N GLY A 361 7.72 12.54 4.40
CA GLY A 361 8.54 13.56 3.75
C GLY A 361 8.15 14.98 4.14
N LEU A 362 6.86 15.28 4.22
CA LEU A 362 6.38 16.57 4.71
C LEU A 362 6.82 16.83 6.17
N THR A 363 6.69 15.81 7.02
CA THR A 363 7.02 15.92 8.44
C THR A 363 8.53 16.07 8.67
N GLU A 364 9.35 15.30 7.96
CA GLU A 364 10.82 15.36 8.03
C GLU A 364 11.38 16.76 7.71
N TYR A 365 10.72 17.47 6.81
CA TYR A 365 11.08 18.85 6.45
C TYR A 365 10.27 19.92 7.19
N GLY A 366 9.63 19.56 8.33
CA GLY A 366 8.99 20.50 9.26
C GLY A 366 7.59 20.94 8.87
N ARG A 367 6.89 20.23 7.96
CA ARG A 367 5.52 20.54 7.54
C ARG A 367 4.52 19.45 7.97
N VAL A 368 4.59 19.07 9.25
CA VAL A 368 3.59 18.17 9.86
C VAL A 368 2.17 18.78 9.80
N ASP A 369 2.06 20.12 9.83
CA ASP A 369 0.81 20.86 9.62
C ASP A 369 0.16 20.52 8.28
N MET A 370 0.96 20.48 7.22
CA MET A 370 0.49 20.13 5.88
C MET A 370 0.11 18.64 5.78
N ALA A 371 0.92 17.75 6.33
CA ALA A 371 0.59 16.32 6.39
C ALA A 371 -0.76 16.09 7.11
N TYR A 372 -0.94 16.75 8.25
CA TYR A 372 -2.19 16.67 9.01
C TYR A 372 -3.38 17.28 8.27
N LYS A 373 -3.21 18.40 7.58
CA LYS A 373 -4.22 19.00 6.72
C LYS A 373 -4.64 18.06 5.59
N ILE A 374 -3.69 17.42 4.91
CA ILE A 374 -3.97 16.42 3.86
C ILE A 374 -4.79 15.26 4.42
N LEU A 375 -4.42 14.75 5.59
CA LEU A 375 -5.11 13.65 6.25
C LEU A 375 -6.56 13.99 6.60
N THR A 376 -6.76 15.16 7.22
CA THR A 376 -8.04 15.56 7.83
C THR A 376 -8.96 16.35 6.88
N ASN A 377 -8.53 16.62 5.65
CA ASN A 377 -9.37 17.25 4.65
C ASN A 377 -10.58 16.36 4.33
N GLU A 378 -11.80 16.90 4.38
CA GLU A 378 -13.04 16.16 4.11
C GLU A 378 -13.56 16.36 2.68
N THR A 379 -12.82 17.07 1.84
CA THR A 379 -13.15 17.27 0.43
C THR A 379 -12.23 16.45 -0.48
N TYR A 380 -12.66 16.18 -1.71
CA TYR A 380 -11.94 15.41 -2.69
C TYR A 380 -10.63 16.09 -3.14
N PRO A 381 -9.54 15.35 -3.28
CA PRO A 381 -9.26 13.98 -2.87
C PRO A 381 -8.60 13.91 -1.47
N SER A 382 -9.07 13.01 -0.61
CA SER A 382 -8.48 12.79 0.73
C SER A 382 -9.05 11.53 1.39
N TRP A 383 -8.40 11.05 2.46
CA TRP A 383 -8.98 9.99 3.32
C TRP A 383 -10.23 10.45 4.06
N GLY A 384 -10.25 11.73 4.50
CA GLY A 384 -11.43 12.31 5.14
C GLY A 384 -12.64 12.36 4.21
N TYR A 385 -12.44 12.60 2.91
CA TYR A 385 -13.48 12.49 1.90
C TYR A 385 -14.06 11.07 1.83
N MET A 386 -13.22 10.03 1.84
CA MET A 386 -13.70 8.65 1.86
C MET A 386 -14.58 8.38 3.08
N ILE A 387 -14.14 8.82 4.28
CA ILE A 387 -14.91 8.65 5.53
C ILE A 387 -16.26 9.36 5.45
N LYS A 388 -16.28 10.60 5.00
CA LYS A 388 -17.50 11.40 4.86
C LYS A 388 -18.51 10.79 3.91
N ASN A 389 -18.05 10.05 2.90
CA ASN A 389 -18.87 9.31 1.95
C ASN A 389 -19.09 7.84 2.36
N GLY A 390 -18.90 7.51 3.64
CA GLY A 390 -19.32 6.25 4.23
C GLY A 390 -18.34 5.09 4.10
N ALA A 391 -17.06 5.36 3.81
CA ALA A 391 -16.02 4.33 3.81
C ALA A 391 -15.83 3.71 5.19
N THR A 392 -15.76 2.38 5.25
CA THR A 392 -15.43 1.59 6.45
C THR A 392 -14.09 0.87 6.34
N THR A 393 -13.48 0.99 5.17
CA THR A 393 -12.15 0.52 4.78
C THR A 393 -11.53 1.60 3.87
N ILE A 394 -10.32 1.43 3.40
CA ILE A 394 -9.71 2.33 2.42
C ILE A 394 -10.19 1.91 1.02
N TRP A 395 -10.58 2.88 0.21
CA TRP A 395 -10.98 2.64 -1.18
C TRP A 395 -9.75 2.51 -2.09
N GLU A 396 -9.94 1.84 -3.21
CA GLU A 396 -8.94 1.73 -4.28
C GLU A 396 -8.70 3.06 -4.99
N LEU A 397 -9.77 3.81 -5.22
CA LEU A 397 -9.74 5.11 -5.89
C LEU A 397 -10.05 6.24 -4.90
N TRP A 398 -9.41 7.40 -5.04
CA TRP A 398 -9.72 8.59 -4.24
C TRP A 398 -11.18 9.04 -4.39
N ASN A 399 -11.78 8.77 -5.56
CA ASN A 399 -13.17 9.08 -5.94
C ASN A 399 -14.02 7.80 -6.09
N GLY A 400 -13.82 6.82 -5.22
CA GLY A 400 -14.47 5.50 -5.33
C GLY A 400 -16.00 5.50 -5.24
N ASP A 401 -16.60 6.62 -4.81
CA ASP A 401 -18.06 6.82 -4.78
C ASP A 401 -18.64 7.37 -6.10
N THR A 402 -17.81 7.92 -6.97
CA THR A 402 -18.23 8.61 -8.21
C THR A 402 -17.60 8.07 -9.49
N ALA A 403 -16.47 7.36 -9.39
CA ALA A 403 -15.77 6.77 -10.53
C ALA A 403 -16.53 5.59 -11.14
N ASP A 404 -16.16 5.21 -12.37
CA ASP A 404 -16.67 4.00 -13.01
C ASP A 404 -16.45 2.78 -12.09
N PRO A 405 -17.54 2.06 -11.76
CA PRO A 405 -17.51 0.98 -10.79
C PRO A 405 -16.62 -0.21 -11.15
N ALA A 406 -16.36 -0.43 -12.44
CA ALA A 406 -15.58 -1.59 -12.87
C ALA A 406 -14.14 -1.62 -12.31
N MET A 407 -13.60 -0.47 -11.91
CA MET A 407 -12.26 -0.35 -11.36
C MET A 407 -12.23 -0.20 -9.84
N ASN A 408 -13.34 0.14 -9.18
CA ASN A 408 -13.32 0.50 -7.77
C ASN A 408 -13.62 -0.68 -6.86
N SER A 409 -12.70 -0.97 -5.93
CA SER A 409 -12.94 -1.74 -4.72
C SER A 409 -13.18 -0.78 -3.55
N ALA A 410 -14.21 -1.02 -2.75
CA ALA A 410 -14.43 -0.25 -1.53
C ALA A 410 -13.55 -0.76 -0.35
N ASN A 411 -12.76 -1.81 -0.56
CA ASN A 411 -11.82 -2.36 0.40
C ASN A 411 -10.50 -2.70 -0.29
N HIS A 412 -9.55 -1.79 -0.15
CA HIS A 412 -8.22 -1.90 -0.75
C HIS A 412 -7.16 -1.38 0.22
N VAL A 413 -5.87 -1.53 -0.09
CA VAL A 413 -4.79 -1.17 0.83
C VAL A 413 -3.75 -0.22 0.23
N MET A 414 -3.64 -0.14 -1.10
CA MET A 414 -2.55 0.58 -1.75
C MET A 414 -2.51 2.08 -1.43
N LEU A 415 -3.67 2.73 -1.25
CA LEU A 415 -3.73 4.16 -0.89
C LEU A 415 -3.48 4.44 0.60
N LEU A 416 -3.10 3.44 1.40
CA LEU A 416 -2.54 3.67 2.73
C LEU A 416 -1.17 4.35 2.66
N GLY A 417 -0.36 3.99 1.66
CA GLY A 417 0.97 4.56 1.48
C GLY A 417 1.83 4.46 2.75
N ASP A 418 2.39 5.59 3.18
CA ASP A 418 3.17 5.70 4.42
C ASP A 418 2.37 6.14 5.65
N LEU A 419 1.03 6.22 5.53
CA LEU A 419 0.16 6.78 6.57
C LEU A 419 0.31 6.09 7.93
N LEU A 420 0.34 4.74 7.97
CA LEU A 420 0.48 4.02 9.22
C LEU A 420 1.88 4.16 9.81
N ILE A 421 2.92 4.23 8.98
CA ILE A 421 4.28 4.52 9.44
C ILE A 421 4.30 5.91 10.09
N TRP A 422 3.71 6.90 9.43
CA TRP A 422 3.61 8.26 9.93
C TRP A 422 2.85 8.36 11.27
N TYR A 423 1.78 7.57 11.46
CA TYR A 423 1.06 7.52 12.73
C TYR A 423 1.96 7.06 13.88
N TYR A 424 2.70 5.97 13.69
CA TYR A 424 3.53 5.41 14.75
C TYR A 424 4.89 6.09 14.90
N GLU A 425 5.60 6.34 13.79
CA GLU A 425 6.94 6.91 13.84
C GLU A 425 6.94 8.42 14.07
N ASP A 426 6.02 9.15 13.46
CA ASP A 426 6.03 10.61 13.54
C ASP A 426 5.04 11.14 14.58
N LEU A 427 3.74 10.85 14.51
CA LEU A 427 2.78 11.36 15.50
C LEU A 427 3.03 10.78 16.89
N ALA A 428 3.14 9.47 17.01
CA ALA A 428 3.44 8.83 18.29
C ALA A 428 4.93 8.87 18.66
N GLY A 429 5.82 9.09 17.69
CA GLY A 429 7.26 9.19 17.88
C GLY A 429 7.95 7.88 18.20
N ILE A 430 7.32 6.72 17.92
CA ILE A 430 7.89 5.40 18.19
C ILE A 430 8.79 4.99 17.02
N LYS A 431 10.08 5.29 17.13
CA LYS A 431 11.08 4.99 16.08
C LYS A 431 12.09 3.96 16.55
N CYS A 432 12.49 3.05 15.67
CA CYS A 432 13.68 2.24 15.87
C CYS A 432 14.92 3.12 15.65
N ALA A 433 15.92 3.03 16.56
CA ALA A 433 17.15 3.79 16.39
C ALA A 433 17.87 3.38 15.09
N PRO A 434 18.53 4.31 14.37
CA PRO A 434 19.17 4.03 13.07
C PRO A 434 20.25 2.94 13.11
N ASP A 435 20.86 2.72 14.29
CA ASP A 435 21.91 1.71 14.53
C ASP A 435 21.34 0.40 15.13
N ALA A 436 20.01 0.20 15.09
CA ALA A 436 19.35 -0.96 15.63
C ALA A 436 18.26 -1.48 14.69
N VAL A 437 17.79 -2.69 14.98
CA VAL A 437 16.65 -3.34 14.30
C VAL A 437 15.73 -3.98 15.32
N GLY A 438 14.49 -4.26 14.94
CA GLY A 438 13.50 -4.92 15.77
C GLY A 438 13.09 -4.10 17.01
N PHE A 439 13.40 -2.80 17.04
CA PHE A 439 13.18 -1.92 18.18
C PHE A 439 14.03 -2.29 19.42
N LYS A 440 15.21 -2.88 19.21
CA LYS A 440 16.17 -3.16 20.29
C LYS A 440 16.66 -1.88 20.98
N LYS A 441 16.72 -0.78 20.22
CA LYS A 441 16.94 0.58 20.73
C LYS A 441 15.85 1.48 20.18
N LEU A 442 15.35 2.35 21.04
CA LEU A 442 14.23 3.26 20.72
C LEU A 442 14.69 4.71 20.66
N VAL A 443 14.07 5.44 19.77
CA VAL A 443 14.01 6.91 19.78
C VAL A 443 12.54 7.29 19.96
N MET A 444 12.25 8.09 20.98
CA MET A 444 10.92 8.65 21.22
C MET A 444 10.94 10.12 20.84
N GLU A 445 10.34 10.43 19.68
CA GLU A 445 10.42 11.77 19.08
C GLU A 445 9.10 12.12 18.39
N PRO A 446 8.03 12.34 19.19
CA PRO A 446 6.72 12.69 18.63
C PRO A 446 6.69 14.09 18.03
N VAL A 447 5.95 14.25 16.94
CA VAL A 447 5.74 15.52 16.26
C VAL A 447 4.24 15.81 16.21
N PHE A 448 3.80 16.84 16.89
CA PHE A 448 2.37 17.19 16.98
C PHE A 448 2.02 18.35 16.05
N PRO A 449 1.02 18.18 15.16
CA PRO A 449 0.42 19.30 14.43
C PRO A 449 -0.50 20.10 15.35
N ASP A 450 -0.68 21.38 15.06
CA ASP A 450 -1.66 22.21 15.73
C ASP A 450 -3.07 21.61 15.60
N GLY A 451 -3.82 21.61 16.71
CA GLY A 451 -5.17 21.06 16.77
C GLY A 451 -5.25 19.55 17.00
N LEU A 452 -4.13 18.89 17.29
CA LEU A 452 -4.08 17.53 17.79
C LEU A 452 -3.58 17.55 19.25
N ASP A 453 -4.53 17.46 20.20
CA ASP A 453 -4.23 17.68 21.62
C ASP A 453 -3.69 16.43 22.33
N GLU A 454 -3.99 15.24 21.80
CA GLU A 454 -3.59 13.96 22.40
C GLU A 454 -3.31 12.90 21.33
N VAL A 455 -2.25 12.14 21.55
CA VAL A 455 -1.92 10.91 20.82
C VAL A 455 -1.58 9.84 21.83
N SER A 456 -2.26 8.70 21.74
CA SER A 456 -1.99 7.50 22.54
C SER A 456 -1.68 6.36 21.58
N ALA A 457 -0.52 5.73 21.74
CA ALA A 457 -0.11 4.62 20.91
C ALA A 457 0.60 3.54 21.71
N SER A 458 0.48 2.29 21.26
CA SER A 458 1.32 1.21 21.72
C SER A 458 1.72 0.30 20.57
N TYR A 459 2.91 -0.28 20.68
CA TYR A 459 3.46 -1.24 19.73
C TYR A 459 4.13 -2.41 20.46
N GLY A 460 3.69 -3.63 20.13
CA GLY A 460 4.29 -4.87 20.64
C GLY A 460 5.46 -5.28 19.77
N SER A 461 6.66 -4.83 20.11
CA SER A 461 7.89 -5.25 19.45
C SER A 461 8.34 -6.64 19.88
N VAL A 462 9.35 -7.21 19.22
CA VAL A 462 9.97 -8.50 19.61
C VAL A 462 10.67 -8.41 20.99
N TYR A 463 10.91 -7.23 21.51
CA TYR A 463 11.53 -7.00 22.82
C TYR A 463 10.53 -6.58 23.91
N GLY A 464 9.26 -6.46 23.58
CA GLY A 464 8.20 -6.08 24.51
C GLY A 464 7.33 -4.94 24.00
N GLU A 465 6.35 -4.54 24.85
CA GLU A 465 5.41 -3.47 24.54
C GLU A 465 6.03 -2.09 24.75
N ILE A 466 5.88 -1.22 23.77
CA ILE A 466 6.27 0.19 23.77
C ILE A 466 5.00 1.01 23.86
N LYS A 467 4.96 2.00 24.75
CA LYS A 467 3.83 2.91 24.94
C LYS A 467 4.30 4.35 24.96
#